data_03141caf6712591119821d6eff1ca633
#
_entry.id   03141caf6712591119821d6eff1ca633
#
_cell.length_a   1.000
_cell.length_b   1.000
_cell.length_c   1.000
_cell.angle_alpha   90.00
_cell.angle_beta   90.00
_cell.angle_gamma   90.00
#
_symmetry.space_group_name_H-M   'P 1'
#
loop_
_entity.id
_entity.type
_entity.pdbx_description
1 polymer ?
#
loop_
_entity_poly.entity_id
_entity_poly.type
_entity_poly.pdbx_seq_one_letter_code
_entity_poly.pdbx_strand_id
1 'polypeptide(L)'
;MKKRFRRIELTKEGKMITAGAVAAIVLLALLAFFFLFRVDKVYVVGNTRYTDEEVKEYVMTTPLTSNTVLAMLFERHKNAENIPFVDSFDLERVNAHTIRIHVNEKKIVGYITQGTERLYFNKDGLVVEVTAMEQDEIDSMDQEEEELNQLKEQAAQEAAAKEADAALEALTGESADTTDRADTEDAQKEDGTESDTQQADSTEGQVLQAVESDTGNENATKFKAAVTDVPRVIGITDKEKGIALGDTIPAIADGIYNTILGITRMVEKYEILPEMVCFDENQEIILVYNNGNIHCNLGKDTLLEEKITRVAAILPKLSDFTGILHLEDYETDITNIIFSKETLYTLKMEIAQIEGRDFG
;
A
#
# COMPACT_ATOMS: atom_id res chain seq x y z
N MET A 1 -60.89 -50.29 -21.52
CA MET A 1 -59.90 -51.29 -21.92
C MET A 1 -58.61 -51.01 -21.19
N LYS A 2 -58.22 -51.81 -20.14
CA LYS A 2 -56.95 -51.70 -19.40
C LYS A 2 -55.86 -52.46 -20.19
N LYS A 3 -54.90 -51.76 -20.79
CA LYS A 3 -53.72 -52.40 -21.41
C LYS A 3 -52.86 -53.04 -20.31
N ARG A 4 -52.87 -54.38 -20.23
CA ARG A 4 -51.94 -55.14 -19.41
C ARG A 4 -50.59 -55.07 -20.05
N PHE A 5 -49.62 -54.36 -19.38
CA PHE A 5 -48.22 -54.44 -19.73
C PHE A 5 -47.73 -55.87 -19.41
N ARG A 6 -47.33 -56.63 -20.42
CA ARG A 6 -46.64 -57.93 -20.23
C ARG A 6 -45.29 -57.62 -19.62
N ARG A 7 -44.98 -58.18 -18.43
CA ARG A 7 -43.65 -58.23 -17.88
C ARG A 7 -42.84 -59.19 -18.77
N ILE A 8 -41.82 -58.67 -19.40
CA ILE A 8 -40.83 -59.43 -20.17
C ILE A 8 -39.87 -60.04 -19.12
N GLU A 9 -39.90 -61.35 -18.90
CA GLU A 9 -38.92 -62.07 -18.09
C GLU A 9 -37.68 -62.31 -18.94
N LEU A 10 -36.62 -61.54 -18.73
CA LEU A 10 -35.36 -61.69 -19.39
C LEU A 10 -34.60 -62.91 -18.77
N THR A 11 -34.03 -63.76 -19.62
CA THR A 11 -33.08 -64.81 -19.24
C THR A 11 -31.85 -64.20 -18.57
N LYS A 12 -31.07 -65.02 -17.81
CA LYS A 12 -29.85 -64.50 -17.13
C LYS A 12 -28.90 -63.82 -18.11
N GLU A 13 -28.70 -64.38 -19.29
CA GLU A 13 -27.89 -63.79 -20.37
C GLU A 13 -28.48 -62.48 -20.91
N GLY A 14 -29.78 -62.45 -21.07
CA GLY A 14 -30.47 -61.20 -21.50
C GLY A 14 -30.35 -60.09 -20.47
N LYS A 15 -30.32 -60.40 -19.19
CA LYS A 15 -30.08 -59.41 -18.12
C LYS A 15 -28.63 -58.86 -18.14
N MET A 16 -27.66 -59.71 -18.43
CA MET A 16 -26.23 -59.28 -18.58
C MET A 16 -26.05 -58.37 -19.81
N ILE A 17 -26.63 -58.70 -20.91
CA ILE A 17 -26.56 -57.92 -22.16
C ILE A 17 -27.25 -56.54 -21.97
N THR A 18 -28.43 -56.53 -21.35
CA THR A 18 -29.10 -55.24 -21.08
C THR A 18 -28.37 -54.43 -20.05
N ALA A 19 -27.78 -55.00 -19.00
CA ALA A 19 -26.96 -54.27 -18.03
C ALA A 19 -25.68 -53.70 -18.70
N GLY A 20 -25.03 -54.47 -19.58
CA GLY A 20 -23.89 -53.99 -20.37
C GLY A 20 -24.23 -52.83 -21.31
N ALA A 21 -25.40 -52.94 -22.01
CA ALA A 21 -25.85 -51.89 -22.88
C ALA A 21 -26.18 -50.59 -22.10
N VAL A 22 -26.87 -50.69 -20.93
CA VAL A 22 -27.13 -49.55 -20.06
C VAL A 22 -25.83 -48.93 -19.55
N ALA A 23 -24.87 -49.76 -19.11
CA ALA A 23 -23.56 -49.27 -18.67
C ALA A 23 -22.81 -48.51 -19.80
N ALA A 24 -22.86 -49.05 -21.03
CA ALA A 24 -22.25 -48.36 -22.17
C ALA A 24 -22.91 -47.03 -22.50
N ILE A 25 -24.25 -46.96 -22.43
CA ILE A 25 -24.98 -45.71 -22.64
C ILE A 25 -24.65 -44.70 -21.55
N VAL A 26 -24.56 -45.09 -20.28
CA VAL A 26 -24.18 -44.22 -19.17
C VAL A 26 -22.74 -43.72 -19.35
N LEU A 27 -21.82 -44.60 -19.74
CA LEU A 27 -20.43 -44.20 -20.00
C LEU A 27 -20.33 -43.17 -21.13
N LEU A 28 -21.06 -43.41 -22.26
CA LEU A 28 -21.10 -42.45 -23.37
C LEU A 28 -21.73 -41.13 -22.95
N ALA A 29 -22.79 -41.15 -22.14
CA ALA A 29 -23.44 -39.94 -21.61
C ALA A 29 -22.45 -39.15 -20.69
N LEU A 30 -21.68 -39.83 -19.85
CA LEU A 30 -20.66 -39.20 -19.03
C LEU A 30 -19.52 -38.58 -19.86
N LEU A 31 -19.03 -39.31 -20.87
CA LEU A 31 -18.02 -38.76 -21.78
C LEU A 31 -18.55 -37.54 -22.53
N ALA A 32 -19.78 -37.63 -23.06
CA ALA A 32 -20.43 -36.50 -23.70
C ALA A 32 -20.60 -35.30 -22.74
N PHE A 33 -21.00 -35.54 -21.49
CA PHE A 33 -21.13 -34.51 -20.47
C PHE A 33 -19.79 -33.80 -20.21
N PHE A 34 -18.70 -34.53 -20.02
CA PHE A 34 -17.37 -33.94 -19.81
C PHE A 34 -16.91 -33.15 -21.02
N PHE A 35 -17.21 -33.58 -22.25
CA PHE A 35 -16.83 -32.90 -23.45
C PHE A 35 -17.68 -31.64 -23.74
N LEU A 36 -19.03 -31.75 -23.55
CA LEU A 36 -19.95 -30.64 -23.81
C LEU A 36 -19.81 -29.48 -22.83
N PHE A 37 -19.35 -29.72 -21.61
CA PHE A 37 -19.23 -28.72 -20.54
C PHE A 37 -17.79 -28.41 -20.17
N ARG A 38 -16.83 -28.75 -21.04
CA ARG A 38 -15.43 -28.41 -20.85
C ARG A 38 -15.26 -26.88 -20.84
N VAL A 39 -14.45 -26.38 -19.91
CA VAL A 39 -14.06 -24.96 -19.84
C VAL A 39 -13.02 -24.66 -20.91
N ASP A 40 -13.34 -23.74 -21.84
CA ASP A 40 -12.44 -23.28 -22.88
C ASP A 40 -11.97 -21.83 -22.62
N LYS A 41 -12.80 -21.01 -21.96
CA LYS A 41 -12.50 -19.61 -21.67
C LYS A 41 -12.77 -19.28 -20.20
N VAL A 42 -11.86 -18.54 -19.60
CA VAL A 42 -11.97 -18.02 -18.25
C VAL A 42 -11.74 -16.52 -18.28
N TYR A 43 -12.68 -15.74 -17.75
CA TYR A 43 -12.55 -14.32 -17.54
C TYR A 43 -12.36 -14.07 -16.04
N VAL A 44 -11.51 -13.12 -15.69
CA VAL A 44 -11.29 -12.67 -14.32
C VAL A 44 -11.79 -11.24 -14.20
N VAL A 45 -12.45 -10.91 -13.11
CA VAL A 45 -12.95 -9.56 -12.82
C VAL A 45 -12.84 -9.27 -11.33
N GLY A 46 -12.56 -7.99 -10.99
CA GLY A 46 -12.44 -7.55 -9.61
C GLY A 46 -11.05 -7.73 -9.01
N ASN A 47 -10.07 -8.19 -9.81
CA ASN A 47 -8.67 -8.27 -9.42
C ASN A 47 -7.99 -6.92 -9.69
N THR A 48 -7.41 -6.31 -8.65
CA THR A 48 -6.57 -5.09 -8.77
C THR A 48 -5.11 -5.38 -8.44
N ARG A 49 -4.86 -6.41 -7.62
CA ARG A 49 -3.55 -6.76 -7.07
C ARG A 49 -2.87 -7.94 -7.75
N TYR A 50 -3.62 -8.74 -8.47
CA TYR A 50 -3.14 -9.95 -9.14
C TYR A 50 -3.50 -9.93 -10.61
N THR A 51 -2.67 -10.56 -11.42
CA THR A 51 -2.96 -10.74 -12.85
C THR A 51 -4.04 -11.81 -13.06
N ASP A 52 -4.71 -11.75 -14.21
CA ASP A 52 -5.71 -12.76 -14.61
C ASP A 52 -5.13 -14.17 -14.61
N GLU A 53 -3.87 -14.32 -14.99
CA GLU A 53 -3.15 -15.57 -15.09
C GLU A 53 -2.91 -16.17 -13.71
N GLU A 54 -2.47 -15.38 -12.73
CA GLU A 54 -2.26 -15.82 -11.35
C GLU A 54 -3.56 -16.27 -10.70
N VAL A 55 -4.64 -15.50 -10.88
CA VAL A 55 -5.97 -15.87 -10.38
C VAL A 55 -6.46 -17.17 -11.03
N LYS A 56 -6.30 -17.32 -12.35
CA LYS A 56 -6.67 -18.56 -13.05
C LYS A 56 -5.87 -19.75 -12.54
N GLU A 57 -4.56 -19.60 -12.36
CA GLU A 57 -3.70 -20.67 -11.86
C GLU A 57 -4.13 -21.13 -10.47
N TYR A 58 -4.51 -20.19 -9.59
CA TYR A 58 -4.96 -20.52 -8.24
C TYR A 58 -6.34 -21.19 -8.20
N VAL A 59 -7.29 -20.66 -8.96
CA VAL A 59 -8.69 -21.12 -8.92
C VAL A 59 -8.87 -22.40 -9.71
N MET A 60 -8.22 -22.52 -10.88
CA MET A 60 -8.40 -23.63 -11.83
C MET A 60 -7.49 -24.85 -11.54
N THR A 61 -7.19 -25.12 -10.28
CA THR A 61 -6.26 -26.20 -9.86
C THR A 61 -6.87 -27.59 -9.86
N THR A 62 -8.20 -27.70 -9.75
CA THR A 62 -8.87 -28.99 -9.60
C THR A 62 -9.44 -29.49 -10.93
N PRO A 63 -9.53 -30.82 -11.14
CA PRO A 63 -10.22 -31.38 -12.33
C PRO A 63 -11.70 -30.96 -12.41
N LEU A 64 -12.32 -30.59 -11.27
CA LEU A 64 -13.70 -30.15 -11.20
C LEU A 64 -13.89 -28.79 -11.87
N THR A 65 -12.90 -27.90 -11.76
CA THR A 65 -12.93 -26.58 -12.41
C THR A 65 -12.75 -26.65 -13.93
N SER A 66 -12.29 -27.79 -14.47
CA SER A 66 -12.21 -28.02 -15.92
C SER A 66 -13.58 -28.24 -16.59
N ASN A 67 -14.66 -28.40 -15.81
CA ASN A 67 -16.02 -28.56 -16.31
C ASN A 67 -16.92 -27.49 -15.71
N THR A 68 -17.60 -26.72 -16.56
CA THR A 68 -18.42 -25.56 -16.13
C THR A 68 -19.56 -25.93 -15.16
N VAL A 69 -20.12 -27.14 -15.28
CA VAL A 69 -21.21 -27.58 -14.40
C VAL A 69 -20.65 -28.05 -13.06
N LEU A 70 -19.55 -28.83 -13.06
CA LEU A 70 -18.93 -29.31 -11.83
C LEU A 70 -18.30 -28.15 -11.05
N ALA A 71 -17.68 -27.18 -11.71
CA ALA A 71 -17.17 -25.97 -11.09
C ALA A 71 -18.29 -25.23 -10.33
N MET A 72 -19.47 -25.04 -10.97
CA MET A 72 -20.61 -24.38 -10.31
C MET A 72 -21.20 -25.19 -9.15
N LEU A 73 -21.11 -26.50 -9.22
CA LEU A 73 -21.72 -27.36 -8.19
C LEU A 73 -20.82 -27.50 -6.95
N PHE A 74 -19.51 -27.54 -7.14
CA PHE A 74 -18.57 -27.88 -6.08
C PHE A 74 -17.60 -26.76 -5.70
N GLU A 75 -17.30 -25.82 -6.61
CA GLU A 75 -16.27 -24.79 -6.46
C GLU A 75 -16.83 -23.36 -6.67
N ARG A 76 -18.17 -23.20 -6.58
CA ARG A 76 -18.80 -21.91 -6.86
C ARG A 76 -18.28 -20.77 -5.99
N HIS A 77 -17.99 -21.07 -4.74
CA HIS A 77 -17.40 -20.14 -3.79
C HIS A 77 -16.15 -20.80 -3.18
N LYS A 78 -15.03 -20.14 -3.25
CA LYS A 78 -13.74 -20.61 -2.75
C LYS A 78 -13.11 -19.52 -1.89
N ASN A 79 -12.88 -19.81 -0.62
CA ASN A 79 -12.13 -18.94 0.26
C ASN A 79 -10.66 -18.86 -0.18
N ALA A 80 -10.05 -17.69 -0.07
CA ALA A 80 -8.66 -17.45 -0.44
C ALA A 80 -7.76 -17.46 0.81
N GLU A 81 -7.58 -18.65 1.42
CA GLU A 81 -6.83 -18.77 2.67
C GLU A 81 -5.33 -18.48 2.52
N ASN A 82 -4.78 -18.61 1.30
CA ASN A 82 -3.34 -18.53 1.05
C ASN A 82 -2.95 -17.47 0.02
N ILE A 83 -3.84 -16.54 -0.29
CA ILE A 83 -3.54 -15.41 -1.16
C ILE A 83 -3.72 -14.12 -0.35
N PRO A 84 -2.66 -13.34 -0.14
CA PRO A 84 -2.75 -12.06 0.56
C PRO A 84 -3.76 -11.12 -0.10
N PHE A 85 -4.48 -10.36 0.70
CA PHE A 85 -5.44 -9.33 0.27
C PHE A 85 -6.67 -9.82 -0.51
N VAL A 86 -6.87 -11.12 -0.67
CA VAL A 86 -8.08 -11.71 -1.26
C VAL A 86 -8.89 -12.40 -0.16
N ASP A 87 -10.20 -12.16 -0.14
CA ASP A 87 -11.14 -12.79 0.77
C ASP A 87 -11.67 -14.10 0.18
N SER A 88 -12.16 -14.02 -1.05
CA SER A 88 -12.77 -15.18 -1.71
C SER A 88 -12.83 -15.02 -3.23
N PHE A 89 -13.11 -16.14 -3.90
CA PHE A 89 -13.41 -16.20 -5.32
C PHE A 89 -14.83 -16.73 -5.53
N ASP A 90 -15.60 -16.04 -6.35
CA ASP A 90 -16.90 -16.51 -6.78
C ASP A 90 -16.87 -16.86 -8.28
N LEU A 91 -17.26 -18.10 -8.61
CA LEU A 91 -17.35 -18.54 -9.99
C LEU A 91 -18.76 -18.35 -10.53
N GLU A 92 -18.85 -17.73 -11.69
CA GLU A 92 -20.09 -17.54 -12.45
C GLU A 92 -19.99 -18.26 -13.80
N ARG A 93 -21.00 -19.04 -14.15
CA ARG A 93 -21.07 -19.65 -15.48
C ARG A 93 -21.69 -18.69 -16.47
N VAL A 94 -20.91 -18.22 -17.43
CA VAL A 94 -21.40 -17.35 -18.52
C VAL A 94 -22.10 -18.16 -19.61
N ASN A 95 -21.54 -19.32 -19.98
CA ASN A 95 -22.15 -20.26 -20.94
C ASN A 95 -21.61 -21.69 -20.73
N ALA A 96 -21.88 -22.62 -21.67
CA ALA A 96 -21.46 -24.02 -21.54
C ALA A 96 -19.93 -24.22 -21.49
N HIS A 97 -19.16 -23.28 -22.00
CA HIS A 97 -17.69 -23.40 -22.15
C HIS A 97 -16.94 -22.24 -21.49
N THR A 98 -17.63 -21.35 -20.78
CA THR A 98 -17.02 -20.13 -20.24
C THR A 98 -17.41 -19.92 -18.79
N ILE A 99 -16.38 -19.69 -17.96
CA ILE A 99 -16.51 -19.31 -16.55
C ILE A 99 -15.99 -17.89 -16.39
N ARG A 100 -16.63 -17.13 -15.52
CA ARG A 100 -16.12 -15.86 -14.97
C ARG A 100 -15.77 -16.06 -13.52
N ILE A 101 -14.58 -15.62 -13.12
CA ILE A 101 -14.09 -15.60 -11.74
C ILE A 101 -14.24 -14.17 -11.24
N HIS A 102 -15.02 -13.97 -10.20
CA HIS A 102 -15.09 -12.72 -9.46
C HIS A 102 -14.13 -12.82 -8.29
N VAL A 103 -13.16 -11.90 -8.21
CA VAL A 103 -12.21 -11.79 -7.10
C VAL A 103 -12.79 -10.82 -6.09
N ASN A 104 -12.98 -11.28 -4.85
CA ASN A 104 -13.40 -10.44 -3.75
C ASN A 104 -12.15 -10.06 -2.94
N GLU A 105 -11.61 -8.88 -3.20
CA GLU A 105 -10.45 -8.39 -2.48
C GLU A 105 -10.83 -7.80 -1.12
N LYS A 106 -9.94 -7.96 -0.13
CA LYS A 106 -10.07 -7.35 1.19
C LYS A 106 -9.98 -5.83 1.06
N LYS A 107 -10.95 -5.13 1.60
CA LYS A 107 -10.97 -3.66 1.58
C LYS A 107 -10.08 -3.11 2.68
N ILE A 108 -8.97 -2.51 2.29
CA ILE A 108 -8.02 -1.86 3.19
C ILE A 108 -8.08 -0.34 3.00
N VAL A 109 -7.80 0.42 4.05
CA VAL A 109 -7.78 1.89 4.04
C VAL A 109 -6.42 2.47 4.40
N GLY A 110 -5.54 1.64 4.96
CA GLY A 110 -4.19 2.00 5.35
C GLY A 110 -3.50 0.85 6.05
N TYR A 111 -2.26 1.06 6.44
CA TYR A 111 -1.52 0.12 7.28
C TYR A 111 -0.75 0.85 8.37
N ILE A 112 -0.52 0.16 9.48
CA ILE A 112 0.44 0.55 10.51
C ILE A 112 1.64 -0.38 10.47
N THR A 113 2.77 0.06 10.99
CA THR A 113 3.96 -0.78 11.15
C THR A 113 4.10 -1.24 12.59
N GLN A 114 4.44 -2.51 12.79
CA GLN A 114 4.72 -3.10 14.09
C GLN A 114 6.00 -3.94 14.00
N GLY A 115 7.13 -3.38 14.41
CA GLY A 115 8.45 -3.98 14.17
C GLY A 115 8.71 -4.11 12.66
N THR A 116 8.94 -5.32 12.17
CA THR A 116 9.17 -5.62 10.75
C THR A 116 7.93 -6.09 10.01
N GLU A 117 6.74 -5.85 10.56
CA GLU A 117 5.47 -6.26 9.97
C GLU A 117 4.62 -5.04 9.62
N ARG A 118 3.84 -5.16 8.54
CA ARG A 118 2.80 -4.23 8.14
C ARG A 118 1.44 -4.85 8.44
N LEU A 119 0.65 -4.16 9.22
CA LEU A 119 -0.69 -4.55 9.61
C LEU A 119 -1.69 -3.71 8.82
N TYR A 120 -2.31 -4.31 7.82
CA TYR A 120 -3.31 -3.65 6.98
C TYR A 120 -4.68 -3.74 7.61
N PHE A 121 -5.38 -2.62 7.70
CA PHE A 121 -6.67 -2.55 8.37
C PHE A 121 -7.77 -2.00 7.45
N ASN A 122 -8.99 -2.37 7.78
CA ASN A 122 -10.19 -1.90 7.09
C ASN A 122 -10.76 -0.64 7.75
N LYS A 123 -11.87 -0.14 7.19
CA LYS A 123 -12.59 1.05 7.69
C LYS A 123 -13.06 0.99 9.15
N ASP A 124 -13.09 -0.18 9.75
CA ASP A 124 -13.52 -0.40 11.13
C ASP A 124 -12.31 -0.59 12.08
N GLY A 125 -11.10 -0.41 11.55
CA GLY A 125 -9.85 -0.61 12.29
C GLY A 125 -9.47 -2.08 12.51
N LEU A 126 -10.17 -3.02 11.87
CA LEU A 126 -9.88 -4.44 11.96
C LEU A 126 -8.68 -4.77 11.07
N VAL A 127 -7.66 -5.43 11.63
CA VAL A 127 -6.51 -5.94 10.88
C VAL A 127 -6.96 -7.12 10.01
N VAL A 128 -6.93 -6.92 8.71
CA VAL A 128 -7.41 -7.90 7.71
C VAL A 128 -6.29 -8.64 7.00
N GLU A 129 -5.06 -8.11 7.09
CA GLU A 129 -3.87 -8.74 6.52
C GLU A 129 -2.63 -8.32 7.28
N VAL A 130 -1.64 -9.21 7.40
CA VAL A 130 -0.32 -8.94 7.98
C VAL A 130 0.72 -9.45 6.99
N THR A 131 1.67 -8.59 6.63
CA THR A 131 2.80 -8.96 5.77
C THR A 131 4.12 -8.57 6.43
N ALA A 132 5.13 -9.42 6.30
CA ALA A 132 6.48 -9.04 6.67
C ALA A 132 7.02 -8.00 5.67
N MET A 133 7.84 -7.07 6.15
CA MET A 133 8.60 -6.14 5.31
C MET A 133 9.67 -6.90 4.55
N GLU A 134 10.01 -6.43 3.35
CA GLU A 134 11.16 -6.96 2.62
C GLU A 134 12.46 -6.44 3.25
N GLN A 135 13.57 -7.15 3.05
CA GLN A 135 14.84 -6.80 3.70
C GLN A 135 15.36 -5.43 3.24
N ASP A 136 15.16 -5.09 1.98
CA ASP A 136 15.51 -3.79 1.42
C ASP A 136 14.70 -2.62 2.04
N GLU A 137 13.47 -2.86 2.43
CA GLU A 137 12.65 -1.89 3.16
C GLU A 137 13.14 -1.69 4.60
N ILE A 138 13.53 -2.78 5.27
CA ILE A 138 14.10 -2.73 6.61
C ILE A 138 15.42 -1.97 6.57
N ASP A 139 16.29 -2.31 5.60
CA ASP A 139 17.58 -1.62 5.40
C ASP A 139 17.38 -0.14 5.09
N SER A 140 16.30 0.23 4.37
CA SER A 140 15.94 1.63 4.10
C SER A 140 15.50 2.38 5.35
N MET A 141 14.75 1.72 6.25
CA MET A 141 14.35 2.32 7.54
C MET A 141 15.56 2.55 8.45
N ASP A 142 16.49 1.60 8.49
CA ASP A 142 17.74 1.75 9.26
C ASP A 142 18.61 2.90 8.71
N GLN A 143 18.64 3.06 7.37
CA GLN A 143 19.33 4.18 6.72
C GLN A 143 18.65 5.53 7.03
N GLU A 144 17.32 5.58 7.03
CA GLU A 144 16.60 6.80 7.41
C GLU A 144 16.87 7.20 8.86
N GLU A 145 16.99 6.23 9.76
CA GLU A 145 17.35 6.50 11.16
C GLU A 145 18.78 7.02 11.29
N GLU A 146 19.73 6.44 10.55
CA GLU A 146 21.12 6.95 10.51
C GLU A 146 21.18 8.37 9.92
N GLU A 147 20.46 8.63 8.82
CA GLU A 147 20.37 9.98 8.23
C GLU A 147 19.79 11.00 9.20
N LEU A 148 18.72 10.63 9.92
CA LEU A 148 18.10 11.50 10.91
C LEU A 148 19.08 11.84 12.04
N ASN A 149 19.84 10.86 12.53
CA ASN A 149 20.89 11.08 13.53
C ASN A 149 21.99 12.00 13.02
N GLN A 150 22.43 11.85 11.77
CA GLN A 150 23.42 12.75 11.15
C GLN A 150 22.89 14.18 11.00
N LEU A 151 21.62 14.33 10.55
CA LEU A 151 20.98 15.64 10.44
C LEU A 151 20.84 16.31 11.82
N LYS A 152 20.55 15.54 12.87
CA LYS A 152 20.51 16.03 14.26
C LYS A 152 21.86 16.57 14.71
N GLU A 153 22.94 15.83 14.45
CA GLU A 153 24.29 16.29 14.79
C GLU A 153 24.66 17.56 14.03
N GLN A 154 24.34 17.66 12.74
CA GLN A 154 24.56 18.84 11.94
C GLN A 154 23.79 20.05 12.46
N ALA A 155 22.50 19.88 12.78
CA ALA A 155 21.67 20.93 13.33
C ALA A 155 22.17 21.41 14.70
N ALA A 156 22.65 20.51 15.55
CA ALA A 156 23.26 20.84 16.83
C ALA A 156 24.59 21.64 16.66
N GLN A 157 25.43 21.27 15.67
CA GLN A 157 26.65 21.99 15.35
C GLN A 157 26.36 23.39 14.80
N GLU A 158 25.35 23.54 13.92
CA GLU A 158 24.95 24.85 13.42
C GLU A 158 24.37 25.75 14.52
N ALA A 159 23.57 25.18 15.44
CA ALA A 159 23.05 25.93 16.58
C ALA A 159 24.17 26.40 17.51
N ALA A 160 25.15 25.54 17.80
CA ALA A 160 26.30 25.90 18.61
C ALA A 160 27.21 26.95 17.91
N ALA A 161 27.37 26.89 16.60
CA ALA A 161 28.09 27.89 15.83
C ALA A 161 27.39 29.25 15.87
N LYS A 162 26.06 29.28 15.72
CA LYS A 162 25.29 30.53 15.83
C LYS A 162 25.29 31.13 17.22
N GLU A 163 25.26 30.30 18.28
CA GLU A 163 25.43 30.79 19.65
C GLU A 163 26.84 31.36 19.89
N ALA A 164 27.88 30.72 19.34
CA ALA A 164 29.26 31.22 19.44
C ALA A 164 29.43 32.55 18.71
N ASP A 165 28.86 32.70 17.50
CA ASP A 165 28.89 33.95 16.74
C ASP A 165 28.09 35.06 17.47
N ALA A 166 26.92 34.76 17.99
CA ALA A 166 26.13 35.71 18.77
C ALA A 166 26.86 36.13 20.08
N ALA A 167 27.56 35.20 20.73
CA ALA A 167 28.39 35.52 21.91
C ALA A 167 29.60 36.39 21.54
N LEU A 168 30.19 36.16 20.36
CA LEU A 168 31.32 36.96 19.85
C LEU A 168 30.86 38.39 19.48
N GLU A 169 29.68 38.54 18.82
CA GLU A 169 29.08 39.86 18.56
C GLU A 169 28.73 40.62 19.83
N ALA A 170 28.24 39.94 20.87
CA ALA A 170 27.95 40.55 22.15
C ALA A 170 29.21 41.01 22.88
N LEU A 171 30.33 40.31 22.67
CA LEU A 171 31.66 40.70 23.24
C LEU A 171 32.33 41.81 22.44
N THR A 172 32.07 41.94 21.14
CA THR A 172 32.68 42.95 20.28
C THR A 172 31.85 44.22 20.13
N GLY A 173 30.57 44.20 20.57
CA GLY A 173 29.62 45.33 20.48
C GLY A 173 29.83 46.45 21.51
N GLU A 174 30.84 46.39 22.40
CA GLU A 174 31.09 47.43 23.39
C GLU A 174 32.48 48.12 23.18
N SER A 175 32.76 48.57 21.97
CA SER A 175 33.74 49.68 21.70
C SER A 175 33.79 50.01 20.23
N ALA A 176 33.15 51.03 19.79
CA ALA A 176 33.70 52.09 18.91
C ALA A 176 32.61 52.99 18.35
N ASP A 177 32.39 54.05 19.07
CA ASP A 177 31.94 55.32 18.46
C ASP A 177 33.17 55.96 17.76
N THR A 178 32.87 56.60 16.64
CA THR A 178 33.61 57.64 15.89
C THR A 178 34.33 57.24 14.61
N THR A 179 33.78 57.89 13.58
CA THR A 179 34.40 58.62 12.48
C THR A 179 34.91 57.90 11.22
N ASP A 180 34.13 58.14 10.21
CA ASP A 180 34.43 58.95 9.01
C ASP A 180 35.20 58.32 7.83
N ARG A 181 34.47 58.29 6.75
CA ARG A 181 34.87 58.63 5.36
C ARG A 181 35.80 57.75 4.53
N ALA A 182 35.18 57.47 3.42
CA ALA A 182 35.73 57.67 2.05
C ALA A 182 36.18 56.43 1.25
N ASP A 183 35.36 56.21 0.21
CA ASP A 183 35.71 55.98 -1.21
C ASP A 183 36.91 55.05 -1.56
N THR A 184 36.65 54.08 -2.34
CA THR A 184 36.90 53.97 -3.79
C THR A 184 36.82 52.52 -4.26
N GLU A 185 35.97 52.32 -5.22
CA GLU A 185 36.11 51.62 -6.50
C GLU A 185 37.32 50.69 -6.70
N ASP A 186 37.09 49.53 -7.20
CA ASP A 186 37.20 49.10 -8.58
C ASP A 186 37.80 47.67 -8.76
N ALA A 187 37.05 46.96 -9.55
CA ALA A 187 37.46 46.15 -10.67
C ALA A 187 38.19 44.80 -10.51
N GLN A 188 37.45 43.84 -11.06
CA GLN A 188 37.90 42.89 -12.09
C GLN A 188 38.96 41.83 -11.69
N LYS A 189 38.86 40.63 -12.06
CA LYS A 189 38.37 39.81 -13.20
C LYS A 189 38.90 38.38 -13.06
N GLU A 190 38.11 37.47 -13.53
CA GLU A 190 38.45 36.29 -14.35
C GLU A 190 39.53 35.34 -13.85
N ASP A 191 39.35 34.09 -13.85
CA ASP A 191 39.26 33.08 -14.93
C ASP A 191 39.26 31.68 -14.31
N GLY A 192 38.42 30.81 -14.54
CA GLY A 192 38.35 29.88 -15.62
C GLY A 192 39.22 28.65 -15.43
N THR A 193 38.66 27.48 -15.30
CA THR A 193 39.06 26.34 -16.13
C THR A 193 38.17 25.13 -15.87
N GLU A 194 37.60 24.67 -16.96
CA GLU A 194 36.99 23.38 -17.20
C GLU A 194 37.98 22.21 -17.01
N SER A 195 37.44 21.07 -16.69
CA SER A 195 37.75 19.76 -17.29
C SER A 195 36.88 18.71 -16.60
N ASP A 196 36.00 18.16 -17.22
CA ASP A 196 35.91 17.15 -18.28
C ASP A 196 35.88 15.71 -17.73
N THR A 197 34.72 15.11 -18.00
CA THR A 197 34.41 13.76 -18.47
C THR A 197 35.17 12.57 -17.87
N GLN A 198 34.41 11.60 -17.34
CA GLN A 198 34.38 10.27 -17.99
C GLN A 198 33.28 9.38 -17.44
N GLN A 199 32.54 8.89 -18.41
CA GLN A 199 31.68 7.74 -18.46
C GLN A 199 32.47 6.44 -18.27
N ALA A 200 31.89 5.48 -17.56
CA ALA A 200 31.96 4.05 -17.85
C ALA A 200 31.04 3.33 -16.87
N ASP A 201 30.02 2.75 -17.33
CA ASP A 201 29.79 1.47 -18.00
C ASP A 201 29.52 0.31 -17.02
N SER A 202 28.33 -0.18 -17.18
CA SER A 202 27.70 -1.47 -16.89
C SER A 202 28.54 -2.57 -16.23
N THR A 203 27.97 -3.20 -15.21
CA THR A 203 28.13 -4.65 -15.08
C THR A 203 26.87 -5.29 -14.47
N GLU A 204 26.44 -6.29 -15.17
CA GLU A 204 25.39 -7.25 -14.92
C GLU A 204 25.39 -7.90 -13.53
N GLY A 205 24.18 -8.11 -13.07
CA GLY A 205 23.65 -9.38 -12.57
C GLY A 205 24.45 -10.18 -11.54
N GLN A 206 24.02 -10.14 -10.29
CA GLN A 206 24.10 -11.34 -9.47
C GLN A 206 22.77 -11.52 -8.73
N VAL A 207 22.08 -12.58 -9.14
CA VAL A 207 21.00 -13.22 -8.43
C VAL A 207 21.52 -13.67 -7.07
N LEU A 208 21.11 -13.00 -5.99
CA LEU A 208 21.29 -13.51 -4.65
C LEU A 208 20.07 -14.33 -4.28
N GLN A 209 20.32 -15.60 -4.06
CA GLN A 209 19.38 -16.58 -3.58
C GLN A 209 18.81 -16.16 -2.22
N ALA A 210 17.47 -16.12 -2.17
CA ALA A 210 16.73 -15.97 -0.93
C ALA A 210 17.05 -17.14 0.02
N VAL A 211 17.39 -16.80 1.25
CA VAL A 211 17.49 -17.77 2.35
C VAL A 211 16.07 -18.14 2.74
N GLU A 212 15.67 -19.35 2.42
CA GLU A 212 14.40 -19.94 2.83
C GLU A 212 14.36 -20.05 4.37
N SER A 213 13.46 -19.30 4.98
CA SER A 213 12.96 -19.66 6.31
C SER A 213 11.81 -20.62 6.13
N ASP A 214 12.11 -21.89 6.42
CA ASP A 214 11.21 -23.03 6.38
C ASP A 214 10.08 -22.89 7.42
N THR A 215 8.92 -22.41 6.99
CA THR A 215 7.63 -22.68 7.63
C THR A 215 6.64 -23.11 6.55
N GLY A 216 6.58 -24.39 6.38
CA GLY A 216 5.68 -25.30 5.67
C GLY A 216 4.43 -24.78 4.97
N ASN A 217 4.55 -23.82 4.03
CA ASN A 217 3.49 -23.56 3.08
C ASN A 217 4.07 -23.13 1.72
N GLU A 218 4.38 -24.12 0.88
CA GLU A 218 4.97 -23.92 -0.46
C GLU A 218 4.11 -23.03 -1.40
N ASN A 219 2.86 -22.74 -1.06
CA ASN A 219 1.97 -21.89 -1.84
C ASN A 219 1.97 -20.41 -1.39
N ALA A 220 2.38 -20.10 -0.17
CA ALA A 220 2.37 -18.73 0.36
C ALA A 220 3.46 -17.83 -0.25
N THR A 221 4.55 -18.44 -0.76
CA THR A 221 5.67 -17.70 -1.38
C THR A 221 5.44 -17.33 -2.84
N LYS A 222 4.39 -17.90 -3.48
CA LYS A 222 4.14 -17.75 -4.92
C LYS A 222 3.34 -16.49 -5.27
N PHE A 223 2.51 -16.02 -4.35
CA PHE A 223 1.63 -14.87 -4.57
C PHE A 223 2.07 -13.69 -3.71
N LYS A 224 2.80 -12.77 -4.31
CA LYS A 224 3.17 -11.49 -3.69
C LYS A 224 2.32 -10.39 -4.31
N ALA A 225 1.47 -9.74 -3.49
CA ALA A 225 0.77 -8.54 -3.91
C ALA A 225 1.60 -7.31 -3.57
N ALA A 226 1.93 -6.49 -4.54
CA ALA A 226 2.44 -5.16 -4.29
C ALA A 226 1.28 -4.27 -3.80
N VAL A 227 1.36 -3.78 -2.57
CA VAL A 227 0.38 -2.85 -2.02
C VAL A 227 0.99 -1.46 -1.99
N THR A 228 0.68 -0.68 -3.02
CA THR A 228 1.12 0.71 -3.18
C THR A 228 -0.03 1.70 -3.20
N ASP A 229 -1.25 1.23 -2.98
CA ASP A 229 -2.51 1.97 -3.15
C ASP A 229 -3.13 2.45 -1.84
N VAL A 230 -2.46 2.25 -0.71
CA VAL A 230 -2.90 2.74 0.61
C VAL A 230 -1.73 3.35 1.38
N PRO A 231 -1.98 4.44 2.15
CA PRO A 231 -0.93 5.12 2.90
C PRO A 231 -0.54 4.35 4.17
N ARG A 232 0.67 4.59 4.64
CA ARG A 232 1.04 4.31 6.02
C ARG A 232 0.31 5.27 6.94
N VAL A 233 -0.23 4.77 8.05
CA VAL A 233 -0.95 5.60 9.03
C VAL A 233 -0.21 5.54 10.36
N ILE A 234 0.09 6.69 10.94
CA ILE A 234 0.79 6.83 12.22
C ILE A 234 0.01 7.72 13.19
N GLY A 235 0.25 7.57 14.49
CA GLY A 235 -0.39 8.40 15.53
C GLY A 235 -1.84 8.02 15.82
N ILE A 236 -2.29 6.81 15.46
CA ILE A 236 -3.67 6.36 15.70
C ILE A 236 -3.82 5.43 16.89
N THR A 237 -2.74 4.93 17.43
CA THR A 237 -2.74 3.98 18.55
C THR A 237 -1.51 4.18 19.43
N ASP A 238 -1.68 4.03 20.73
CA ASP A 238 -0.58 4.01 21.70
C ASP A 238 0.03 2.60 21.83
N LYS A 239 -0.53 1.62 21.12
CA LYS A 239 -0.11 0.24 21.24
C LYS A 239 0.93 -0.12 20.18
N GLU A 240 2.18 -0.14 20.60
CA GLU A 240 3.32 -0.45 19.72
C GLU A 240 3.44 -1.92 19.35
N LYS A 241 2.89 -2.85 20.15
CA LYS A 241 3.11 -4.30 19.96
C LYS A 241 1.89 -5.14 20.36
N GLY A 242 1.79 -6.32 19.78
CA GLY A 242 0.81 -7.34 20.15
C GLY A 242 -0.57 -7.13 19.54
N ILE A 243 -0.63 -6.46 18.39
CA ILE A 243 -1.79 -6.46 17.51
C ILE A 243 -1.59 -7.55 16.46
N ALA A 244 -2.58 -8.40 16.26
CA ALA A 244 -2.51 -9.54 15.36
C ALA A 244 -3.62 -9.50 14.30
N LEU A 245 -3.52 -10.39 13.32
CA LEU A 245 -4.57 -10.59 12.32
C LEU A 245 -5.92 -10.88 12.99
N GLY A 246 -6.95 -10.14 12.62
CA GLY A 246 -8.28 -10.24 13.21
C GLY A 246 -8.52 -9.39 14.45
N ASP A 247 -7.50 -8.75 14.99
CA ASP A 247 -7.66 -7.77 16.07
C ASP A 247 -8.13 -6.42 15.52
N THR A 248 -8.84 -5.67 16.33
CA THR A 248 -9.12 -4.25 16.07
C THR A 248 -8.00 -3.42 16.67
N ILE A 249 -7.39 -2.54 15.89
CA ILE A 249 -6.38 -1.58 16.37
C ILE A 249 -7.06 -0.67 17.40
N PRO A 250 -6.58 -0.59 18.66
CA PRO A 250 -7.16 0.34 19.61
C PRO A 250 -6.87 1.79 19.20
N ALA A 251 -7.93 2.52 18.86
CA ALA A 251 -7.83 3.92 18.47
C ALA A 251 -7.65 4.83 19.67
N ILE A 252 -6.78 5.85 19.55
CA ILE A 252 -6.61 6.90 20.57
C ILE A 252 -7.79 7.88 20.61
N ALA A 253 -8.60 7.92 19.53
CA ALA A 253 -9.73 8.83 19.41
C ALA A 253 -10.92 8.20 18.72
N ASP A 254 -12.11 8.61 19.18
CA ASP A 254 -13.37 8.23 18.54
C ASP A 254 -13.47 8.81 17.12
N GLY A 255 -13.88 7.96 16.16
CA GLY A 255 -14.14 8.40 14.80
C GLY A 255 -12.92 8.45 13.87
N ILE A 256 -11.69 8.21 14.35
CA ILE A 256 -10.46 8.31 13.58
C ILE A 256 -10.47 7.45 12.31
N TYR A 257 -11.07 6.26 12.36
CA TYR A 257 -11.19 5.38 11.20
C TYR A 257 -12.12 5.94 10.12
N ASN A 258 -13.14 6.69 10.52
CA ASN A 258 -14.02 7.38 9.56
C ASN A 258 -13.28 8.53 8.87
N THR A 259 -12.44 9.23 9.60
CA THR A 259 -11.57 10.30 9.05
C THR A 259 -10.56 9.69 8.07
N ILE A 260 -9.87 8.59 8.43
CA ILE A 260 -8.96 7.86 7.53
C ILE A 260 -9.69 7.41 6.26
N LEU A 261 -10.86 6.79 6.39
CA LEU A 261 -11.67 6.38 5.25
C LEU A 261 -12.05 7.57 4.36
N GLY A 262 -12.38 8.71 4.97
CA GLY A 262 -12.65 9.97 4.25
C GLY A 262 -11.44 10.43 3.45
N ILE A 263 -10.27 10.48 4.09
CA ILE A 263 -9.00 10.84 3.45
C ILE A 263 -8.70 9.89 2.29
N THR A 264 -8.71 8.58 2.54
CA THR A 264 -8.38 7.57 1.52
C THR A 264 -9.24 7.69 0.27
N ARG A 265 -10.55 7.88 0.44
CA ARG A 265 -11.47 8.09 -0.69
C ARG A 265 -11.19 9.36 -1.48
N MET A 266 -10.79 10.43 -0.80
CA MET A 266 -10.51 11.71 -1.46
C MET A 266 -9.18 11.69 -2.17
N VAL A 267 -8.12 11.15 -1.55
CA VAL A 267 -6.81 11.06 -2.18
C VAL A 267 -6.83 10.11 -3.39
N GLU A 268 -7.63 9.05 -3.33
CA GLU A 268 -7.90 8.17 -4.48
C GLU A 268 -8.65 8.92 -5.59
N LYS A 269 -9.73 9.66 -5.25
CA LYS A 269 -10.51 10.46 -6.21
C LYS A 269 -9.67 11.49 -6.97
N TYR A 270 -8.69 12.09 -6.30
CA TYR A 270 -7.83 13.13 -6.87
C TYR A 270 -6.47 12.61 -7.34
N GLU A 271 -6.23 11.28 -7.23
CA GLU A 271 -4.98 10.61 -7.63
C GLU A 271 -3.73 11.20 -6.95
N ILE A 272 -3.85 11.57 -5.66
CA ILE A 272 -2.80 12.18 -4.85
C ILE A 272 -2.53 11.34 -3.59
N LEU A 273 -2.23 10.06 -3.75
CA LEU A 273 -1.95 9.18 -2.62
C LEU A 273 -0.75 9.69 -1.82
N PRO A 274 -0.89 9.99 -0.52
CA PRO A 274 0.24 10.32 0.34
C PRO A 274 1.02 9.05 0.71
N GLU A 275 2.28 9.22 1.02
CA GLU A 275 3.13 8.16 1.60
C GLU A 275 2.67 7.83 3.01
N MET A 276 2.36 8.89 3.79
CA MET A 276 1.88 8.74 5.17
C MET A 276 0.70 9.66 5.45
N VAL A 277 -0.17 9.20 6.34
CA VAL A 277 -1.22 9.98 7.00
C VAL A 277 -0.90 9.97 8.49
N CYS A 278 -0.55 11.13 9.03
CA CYS A 278 -0.12 11.27 10.40
C CYS A 278 -1.20 11.98 11.22
N PHE A 279 -1.38 11.55 12.46
CA PHE A 279 -2.22 12.20 13.46
C PHE A 279 -1.32 12.58 14.63
N ASP A 280 -1.21 13.88 14.91
CA ASP A 280 -0.44 14.38 16.03
C ASP A 280 -1.15 14.16 17.37
N GLU A 281 -0.54 14.60 18.46
CA GLU A 281 -1.11 14.52 19.83
C GLU A 281 -2.46 15.26 19.96
N ASN A 282 -2.68 16.28 19.13
CA ASN A 282 -3.92 17.04 19.06
C ASN A 282 -4.92 16.44 18.09
N GLN A 283 -4.59 15.31 17.43
CA GLN A 283 -5.35 14.69 16.36
C GLN A 283 -5.50 15.61 15.14
N GLU A 284 -4.48 16.39 14.87
CA GLU A 284 -4.35 17.14 13.62
C GLU A 284 -3.76 16.25 12.54
N ILE A 285 -4.25 16.46 11.34
CA ILE A 285 -3.97 15.58 10.20
C ILE A 285 -2.83 16.19 9.38
N ILE A 286 -1.78 15.40 9.16
CA ILE A 286 -0.66 15.75 8.29
C ILE A 286 -0.57 14.70 7.18
N LEU A 287 -0.58 15.13 5.93
CA LEU A 287 -0.32 14.27 4.78
C LEU A 287 1.11 14.48 4.31
N VAL A 288 1.85 13.39 4.14
CA VAL A 288 3.27 13.41 3.77
C VAL A 288 3.45 12.94 2.33
N TYR A 289 4.23 13.69 1.55
CA TYR A 289 4.49 13.46 0.14
C TYR A 289 5.97 13.65 -0.20
N ASN A 290 6.38 13.15 -1.37
CA ASN A 290 7.68 13.40 -1.98
C ASN A 290 8.86 12.99 -1.08
N ASN A 291 8.84 11.74 -0.61
CA ASN A 291 9.84 11.17 0.31
C ASN A 291 10.04 12.02 1.58
N GLY A 292 8.92 12.46 2.18
CA GLY A 292 8.95 13.27 3.39
C GLY A 292 9.30 14.75 3.18
N ASN A 293 9.49 15.22 1.94
CA ASN A 293 9.87 16.61 1.68
C ASN A 293 8.70 17.59 1.78
N ILE A 294 7.46 17.12 1.62
CA ILE A 294 6.28 17.98 1.65
C ILE A 294 5.31 17.45 2.70
N HIS A 295 5.05 18.27 3.71
CA HIS A 295 3.99 18.03 4.68
C HIS A 295 2.81 18.95 4.34
N CYS A 296 1.61 18.37 4.27
CA CYS A 296 0.37 19.12 4.12
C CYS A 296 -0.39 19.07 5.44
N ASN A 297 -0.30 20.12 6.23
CA ASN A 297 -0.97 20.21 7.51
C ASN A 297 -2.44 20.61 7.29
N LEU A 298 -3.33 19.64 7.44
CA LEU A 298 -4.78 19.84 7.27
C LEU A 298 -5.45 20.29 8.58
N GLY A 299 -4.76 20.15 9.75
CA GLY A 299 -5.38 20.37 11.05
C GLY A 299 -6.52 19.39 11.30
N LYS A 300 -7.64 19.87 11.82
CA LYS A 300 -8.80 19.02 12.13
C LYS A 300 -9.51 18.54 10.85
N ASP A 301 -10.36 17.54 10.98
CA ASP A 301 -11.14 16.90 9.92
C ASP A 301 -12.29 17.75 9.35
N THR A 302 -12.36 19.00 9.76
CA THR A 302 -13.33 19.98 9.22
C THR A 302 -12.95 20.42 7.81
N LEU A 303 -13.94 20.54 6.91
CA LEU A 303 -13.75 20.94 5.49
C LEU A 303 -12.72 20.05 4.77
N LEU A 304 -12.66 18.76 5.11
CA LEU A 304 -11.62 17.86 4.64
C LEU A 304 -11.58 17.73 3.11
N GLU A 305 -12.76 17.69 2.45
CA GLU A 305 -12.83 17.59 0.98
C GLU A 305 -12.26 18.85 0.31
N GLU A 306 -12.59 20.03 0.83
CA GLU A 306 -12.07 21.31 0.33
C GLU A 306 -10.56 21.39 0.52
N LYS A 307 -10.05 21.04 1.69
CA LYS A 307 -8.61 21.04 2.01
C LYS A 307 -7.86 20.09 1.08
N ILE A 308 -8.31 18.86 0.92
CA ILE A 308 -7.67 17.87 0.02
C ILE A 308 -7.74 18.31 -1.44
N THR A 309 -8.84 18.95 -1.86
CA THR A 309 -8.94 19.54 -3.21
C THR A 309 -7.88 20.63 -3.42
N ARG A 310 -7.57 21.42 -2.38
CA ARG A 310 -6.50 22.43 -2.45
C ARG A 310 -5.13 21.78 -2.51
N VAL A 311 -4.89 20.73 -1.69
CA VAL A 311 -3.65 19.94 -1.78
C VAL A 311 -3.46 19.46 -3.22
N ALA A 312 -4.46 18.82 -3.82
CA ALA A 312 -4.39 18.29 -5.19
C ALA A 312 -4.03 19.37 -6.24
N ALA A 313 -4.54 20.59 -6.06
CA ALA A 313 -4.27 21.70 -6.99
C ALA A 313 -2.86 22.32 -6.82
N ILE A 314 -2.28 22.22 -5.61
CA ILE A 314 -1.02 22.87 -5.24
C ILE A 314 0.15 21.93 -5.32
N LEU A 315 -0.02 20.66 -4.88
CA LEU A 315 1.03 19.65 -4.77
C LEU A 315 1.91 19.51 -6.03
N PRO A 316 1.38 19.50 -7.28
CA PRO A 316 2.21 19.40 -8.47
C PRO A 316 3.18 20.59 -8.66
N LYS A 317 2.96 21.71 -7.98
CA LYS A 317 3.80 22.92 -8.05
C LYS A 317 4.89 22.94 -6.98
N LEU A 318 4.83 22.00 -6.06
CA LEU A 318 5.74 21.88 -4.92
C LEU A 318 6.80 20.79 -5.08
N SER A 319 6.86 20.11 -6.23
CA SER A 319 7.75 18.96 -6.46
C SER A 319 9.23 19.20 -6.12
N ASP A 320 9.69 20.46 -6.33
CA ASP A 320 11.09 20.85 -6.13
C ASP A 320 11.32 21.59 -4.78
N PHE A 321 10.33 21.61 -3.92
CA PHE A 321 10.38 22.32 -2.65
C PHE A 321 10.37 21.36 -1.46
N THR A 322 10.90 21.85 -0.34
CA THR A 322 10.82 21.17 0.97
C THR A 322 10.16 22.13 1.95
N GLY A 323 9.10 21.67 2.65
CA GLY A 323 8.38 22.52 3.59
C GLY A 323 6.96 22.05 3.89
N ILE A 324 6.19 22.93 4.53
CA ILE A 324 4.85 22.69 5.04
C ILE A 324 3.82 23.53 4.28
N LEU A 325 2.80 22.87 3.74
CA LEU A 325 1.61 23.51 3.22
C LEU A 325 0.57 23.62 4.33
N HIS A 326 0.25 24.84 4.73
CA HIS A 326 -0.64 25.17 5.84
C HIS A 326 -2.09 25.25 5.40
N LEU A 327 -2.92 24.35 5.90
CA LEU A 327 -4.37 24.29 5.67
C LEU A 327 -5.16 24.10 6.97
N GLU A 328 -4.48 24.12 8.13
CA GLU A 328 -5.09 23.95 9.44
C GLU A 328 -6.17 25.00 9.71
N ASP A 329 -5.90 26.26 9.38
CA ASP A 329 -6.81 27.40 9.54
C ASP A 329 -7.66 27.68 8.29
N TYR A 330 -7.78 26.71 7.37
CA TYR A 330 -8.53 26.90 6.14
C TYR A 330 -10.02 27.08 6.44
N GLU A 331 -10.57 28.20 5.93
CA GLU A 331 -12.00 28.51 5.90
C GLU A 331 -12.43 28.76 4.45
N THR A 332 -13.72 28.61 4.15
CA THR A 332 -14.26 28.72 2.79
C THR A 332 -13.97 30.08 2.14
N ASP A 333 -13.88 31.13 2.94
CA ASP A 333 -13.63 32.50 2.48
C ASP A 333 -12.14 32.90 2.40
N ILE A 334 -11.23 31.99 2.91
CA ILE A 334 -9.78 32.21 2.86
C ILE A 334 -9.24 31.78 1.51
N THR A 335 -8.66 32.70 0.77
CA THR A 335 -8.04 32.43 -0.54
C THR A 335 -6.52 32.24 -0.46
N ASN A 336 -5.89 32.67 0.61
CA ASN A 336 -4.45 32.61 0.78
C ASN A 336 -4.07 31.33 1.54
N ILE A 337 -3.34 30.44 0.87
CA ILE A 337 -2.73 29.26 1.44
C ILE A 337 -1.24 29.53 1.55
N ILE A 338 -0.67 29.24 2.70
CA ILE A 338 0.74 29.52 3.01
C ILE A 338 1.54 28.23 2.81
N PHE A 339 2.68 28.36 2.14
CA PHE A 339 3.71 27.32 2.11
C PHE A 339 4.96 27.88 2.82
N SER A 340 5.33 27.29 3.94
CA SER A 340 6.57 27.62 4.65
C SER A 340 7.68 26.67 4.21
N LYS A 341 8.84 27.24 3.88
CA LYS A 341 10.04 26.43 3.60
C LYS A 341 10.62 25.96 4.92
N GLU A 342 10.82 24.66 5.02
CA GLU A 342 11.41 24.03 6.18
C GLU A 342 12.59 23.16 5.77
N THR A 343 13.41 22.76 6.74
CA THR A 343 14.47 21.80 6.49
C THR A 343 13.92 20.39 6.51
N LEU A 344 14.53 19.48 5.75
CA LEU A 344 14.16 18.08 5.79
C LEU A 344 14.30 17.50 7.21
N TYR A 345 15.27 17.98 7.98
CA TYR A 345 15.46 17.62 9.38
C TYR A 345 14.22 17.97 10.22
N THR A 346 13.72 19.21 10.14
CA THR A 346 12.52 19.64 10.88
C THR A 346 11.33 18.74 10.56
N LEU A 347 11.10 18.43 9.27
CA LEU A 347 10.01 17.60 8.83
C LEU A 347 10.13 16.15 9.31
N LYS A 348 11.32 15.55 9.19
CA LYS A 348 11.58 14.19 9.69
C LYS A 348 11.44 14.09 11.21
N MET A 349 11.88 15.13 11.95
CA MET A 349 11.69 15.18 13.42
C MET A 349 10.25 15.26 13.84
N GLU A 350 9.40 16.01 13.12
CA GLU A 350 7.96 16.06 13.37
C GLU A 350 7.32 14.66 13.27
N ILE A 351 7.63 13.92 12.21
CA ILE A 351 7.13 12.55 12.02
C ILE A 351 7.63 11.62 13.12
N ALA A 352 8.93 11.69 13.44
CA ALA A 352 9.55 10.86 14.48
C ALA A 352 8.94 11.11 15.86
N GLN A 353 8.56 12.36 16.16
CA GLN A 353 7.85 12.70 17.39
C GLN A 353 6.45 12.08 17.43
N ILE A 354 5.69 12.12 16.32
CA ILE A 354 4.37 11.50 16.22
C ILE A 354 4.48 9.97 16.38
N GLU A 355 5.56 9.36 15.90
CA GLU A 355 5.84 7.93 16.06
C GLU A 355 6.28 7.55 17.48
N GLY A 356 6.48 8.53 18.36
CA GLY A 356 6.96 8.29 19.74
C GLY A 356 8.42 7.86 19.80
N ARG A 357 9.22 8.13 18.75
CA ARG A 357 10.66 7.89 18.77
C ARG A 357 11.33 8.93 19.67
N ASP A 358 11.90 8.45 20.78
CA ASP A 358 12.62 9.32 21.72
C ASP A 358 14.05 9.53 21.18
N PHE A 359 14.30 10.71 20.66
CA PHE A 359 15.66 11.17 20.30
C PHE A 359 16.27 11.96 21.46
N GLY A 360 16.41 11.28 22.62
CA GLY A 360 16.98 11.85 23.86
C GLY A 360 18.28 12.64 23.70
#